data_885d0457129b85119a78a9ed525804d5
#
_entry.id   885d0457129b85119a78a9ed525804d5
#
_cell.length_a   1.000
_cell.length_b   1.000
_cell.length_c   1.000
_cell.angle_alpha   90.00
_cell.angle_beta   90.00
_cell.angle_gamma   90.00
#
_symmetry.space_group_name_H-M   'P 1'
#
loop_
_entity.id
_entity.type
_entity.pdbx_description
1 polymer ?
#
loop_
_entity_poly.entity_id
_entity_poly.type
_entity_poly.pdbx_seq_one_letter_code
_entity_poly.pdbx_strand_id
1 'polypeptide(L)'
;KAKLFNDDVKNGDRNASSNIQLANGDTIWIKVRDYHPAGIKPLAQATAEVKAKVVEEKAYKAAQAKIATILADFKTQPAAQVVAKSQVTFEDAGTYARSQGLKRAIERAAFSIPAPSKEGMWSATTAKLPNELVIVAVSNVNTSIASELPPEQMHELSKLYQQFRGQQILEDYTEYLKSKAKIK
;
A
#
# COMPACT_ATOMS: atom_id res chain seq x y z
N LYS A 1 9.02 -13.26 24.15
CA LYS A 1 9.63 -11.92 24.34
C LYS A 1 9.01 -11.18 25.53
N ALA A 2 7.69 -11.13 25.70
CA ALA A 2 7.03 -10.38 26.78
C ALA A 2 7.53 -10.75 28.18
N LYS A 3 7.73 -12.05 28.47
CA LYS A 3 8.25 -12.52 29.78
C LYS A 3 9.70 -12.13 30.08
N LEU A 4 10.50 -11.79 29.05
CA LEU A 4 11.90 -11.33 29.22
C LEU A 4 11.99 -9.84 29.52
N PHE A 5 10.95 -9.07 29.23
CA PHE A 5 10.93 -7.62 29.39
C PHE A 5 9.83 -7.17 30.35
N ASN A 6 9.46 -8.06 31.30
CA ASN A 6 8.53 -7.67 32.34
C ASN A 6 9.18 -6.68 33.33
N ASP A 7 8.37 -6.07 34.16
CA ASP A 7 8.85 -5.02 35.08
C ASP A 7 9.75 -5.58 36.17
N ASP A 8 9.56 -6.82 36.58
CA ASP A 8 10.43 -7.48 37.58
C ASP A 8 11.87 -7.60 37.08
N VAL A 9 12.04 -8.00 35.80
CA VAL A 9 13.37 -8.06 35.16
C VAL A 9 14.00 -6.68 35.04
N LYS A 10 13.22 -5.67 34.70
CA LYS A 10 13.68 -4.27 34.62
C LYS A 10 14.10 -3.73 35.99
N ASN A 11 13.39 -4.13 37.03
CA ASN A 11 13.65 -3.68 38.43
C ASN A 11 14.76 -4.46 39.14
N GLY A 12 15.40 -5.42 38.48
CA GLY A 12 16.58 -6.13 39.00
C GLY A 12 16.36 -7.59 39.31
N ASP A 13 15.14 -8.13 39.29
CA ASP A 13 14.93 -9.57 39.32
C ASP A 13 15.26 -10.19 37.96
N ARG A 14 16.42 -10.80 37.91
CA ARG A 14 16.97 -11.44 36.69
C ARG A 14 16.42 -12.84 36.46
N ASN A 15 15.62 -13.35 37.37
CA ASN A 15 14.96 -14.64 37.21
C ASN A 15 13.60 -14.43 36.55
N ALA A 16 13.38 -15.12 35.44
CA ALA A 16 12.02 -15.20 34.92
C ALA A 16 11.17 -15.96 35.94
N SER A 17 10.25 -15.26 36.57
CA SER A 17 9.40 -15.79 37.66
C SER A 17 8.46 -16.92 37.24
N SER A 18 8.46 -17.30 35.97
CA SER A 18 7.63 -18.38 35.47
C SER A 18 8.27 -19.11 34.28
N ASN A 19 8.06 -20.41 34.26
CA ASN A 19 8.39 -21.25 33.13
C ASN A 19 7.66 -20.80 31.86
N ILE A 20 8.26 -21.03 30.72
CA ILE A 20 7.66 -20.79 29.41
C ILE A 20 7.40 -22.15 28.80
N GLN A 21 6.12 -22.51 28.60
CA GLN A 21 5.74 -23.66 27.81
C GLN A 21 5.73 -23.32 26.33
N LEU A 22 6.38 -24.15 25.54
CA LEU A 22 6.36 -24.10 24.09
C LEU A 22 5.20 -24.92 23.54
N ALA A 23 4.82 -24.66 22.28
CA ALA A 23 3.73 -25.35 21.62
C ALA A 23 3.98 -26.88 21.43
N ASN A 24 5.24 -27.31 21.48
CA ASN A 24 5.66 -28.72 21.41
C ASN A 24 5.66 -29.42 22.78
N GLY A 25 5.21 -28.76 23.85
CA GLY A 25 5.14 -29.30 25.20
C GLY A 25 6.40 -29.09 26.06
N ASP A 26 7.49 -28.58 25.51
CA ASP A 26 8.70 -28.32 26.26
C ASP A 26 8.53 -27.14 27.23
N THR A 27 9.24 -27.22 28.36
CA THR A 27 9.27 -26.14 29.35
C THR A 27 10.65 -25.53 29.41
N ILE A 28 10.72 -24.21 29.24
CA ILE A 28 11.98 -23.46 29.30
C ILE A 28 12.01 -22.55 30.53
N TRP A 29 13.12 -22.57 31.27
CA TRP A 29 13.45 -21.59 32.30
C TRP A 29 14.48 -20.62 31.75
N ILE A 30 14.26 -19.33 31.98
CA ILE A 30 15.12 -18.27 31.46
C ILE A 30 15.66 -17.45 32.62
N LYS A 31 16.95 -17.18 32.59
CA LYS A 31 17.61 -16.22 33.48
C LYS A 31 18.19 -15.10 32.62
N VAL A 32 17.86 -13.86 32.94
CA VAL A 32 18.44 -12.69 32.29
C VAL A 32 19.77 -12.40 32.90
N ARG A 33 20.85 -12.52 32.13
CA ARG A 33 22.21 -12.28 32.58
C ARG A 33 22.51 -10.80 32.77
N ASP A 34 22.18 -10.02 31.72
CA ASP A 34 22.44 -8.59 31.69
C ASP A 34 21.22 -7.86 31.13
N TYR A 35 20.80 -6.79 31.80
CA TYR A 35 19.74 -5.91 31.34
C TYR A 35 20.32 -4.54 31.01
N HIS A 36 20.17 -4.14 29.76
CA HIS A 36 20.53 -2.82 29.32
C HIS A 36 19.23 -2.02 29.09
N PRO A 37 18.96 -0.99 29.90
CA PRO A 37 17.78 -0.15 29.68
C PRO A 37 17.85 0.55 28.33
N ALA A 38 16.68 0.91 27.78
CA ALA A 38 16.62 1.68 26.57
C ALA A 38 17.36 3.01 26.76
N GLY A 39 18.25 3.31 25.85
CA GLY A 39 19.07 4.51 25.88
C GLY A 39 19.44 4.96 24.48
N ILE A 40 19.98 6.18 24.40
CA ILE A 40 20.50 6.71 23.13
C ILE A 40 21.87 6.09 22.87
N LYS A 41 22.00 5.36 21.76
CA LYS A 41 23.30 4.82 21.35
C LYS A 41 24.27 5.96 21.02
N PRO A 42 25.52 5.92 21.50
CA PRO A 42 26.55 6.86 21.04
C PRO A 42 26.70 6.84 19.53
N LEU A 43 26.96 7.98 18.92
CA LEU A 43 27.06 8.12 17.47
C LEU A 43 28.05 7.12 16.86
N ALA A 44 29.17 6.87 17.51
CA ALA A 44 30.16 5.90 17.04
C ALA A 44 29.59 4.48 16.84
N GLN A 45 28.68 4.06 17.69
CA GLN A 45 28.02 2.75 17.60
C GLN A 45 26.82 2.75 16.63
N ALA A 46 26.19 3.91 16.43
CA ALA A 46 25.03 4.07 15.55
C ALA A 46 25.40 4.47 14.12
N THR A 47 26.64 4.87 13.84
CA THR A 47 27.07 5.44 12.57
C THR A 47 26.71 4.58 11.37
N ALA A 48 26.90 3.27 11.43
CA ALA A 48 26.58 2.37 10.32
C ALA A 48 25.06 2.30 10.06
N GLU A 49 24.26 2.19 11.13
CA GLU A 49 22.79 2.12 11.05
C GLU A 49 22.24 3.46 10.51
N VAL A 50 22.74 4.58 11.02
CA VAL A 50 22.32 5.92 10.59
C VAL A 50 22.69 6.16 9.13
N LYS A 51 23.92 5.81 8.73
CA LYS A 51 24.37 5.94 7.34
C LYS A 51 23.48 5.12 6.40
N ALA A 52 23.18 3.88 6.73
CA ALA A 52 22.30 3.03 5.95
C ALA A 52 20.89 3.66 5.80
N LYS A 53 20.32 4.17 6.89
CA LYS A 53 19.01 4.85 6.87
C LYS A 53 19.02 6.13 6.04
N VAL A 54 20.05 6.94 6.13
CA VAL A 54 20.18 8.17 5.34
C VAL A 54 20.33 7.84 3.84
N VAL A 55 21.10 6.80 3.50
CA VAL A 55 21.23 6.35 2.11
C VAL A 55 19.90 5.84 1.57
N GLU A 56 19.19 5.01 2.34
CA GLU A 56 17.85 4.51 1.99
C GLU A 56 16.87 5.66 1.75
N GLU A 57 16.82 6.64 2.66
CA GLU A 57 15.94 7.81 2.53
C GLU A 57 16.27 8.66 1.31
N LYS A 58 17.57 8.92 1.06
CA LYS A 58 18.00 9.66 -0.14
C LYS A 58 17.68 8.92 -1.42
N ALA A 59 17.89 7.61 -1.46
CA ALA A 59 17.56 6.77 -2.62
C ALA A 59 16.06 6.78 -2.88
N TYR A 60 15.23 6.67 -1.82
CA TYR A 60 13.78 6.73 -1.93
C TYR A 60 13.31 8.10 -2.49
N LYS A 61 13.83 9.20 -1.96
CA LYS A 61 13.51 10.56 -2.47
C LYS A 61 13.92 10.74 -3.93
N ALA A 62 15.12 10.25 -4.31
CA ALA A 62 15.57 10.29 -5.70
C ALA A 62 14.68 9.46 -6.63
N ALA A 63 14.26 8.26 -6.20
CA ALA A 63 13.32 7.42 -6.94
C ALA A 63 11.96 8.11 -7.11
N GLN A 64 11.42 8.73 -6.05
CA GLN A 64 10.18 9.49 -6.14
C GLN A 64 10.27 10.65 -7.13
N ALA A 65 11.37 11.41 -7.12
CA ALA A 65 11.56 12.52 -8.05
C ALA A 65 11.65 12.02 -9.51
N LYS A 66 12.39 10.92 -9.75
CA LYS A 66 12.47 10.30 -11.07
C LYS A 66 11.11 9.82 -11.56
N ILE A 67 10.34 9.14 -10.69
CA ILE A 67 8.98 8.69 -10.99
C ILE A 67 8.08 9.88 -11.34
N ALA A 68 8.12 10.96 -10.56
CA ALA A 68 7.30 12.15 -10.83
C ALA A 68 7.57 12.73 -12.23
N THR A 69 8.84 12.77 -12.64
CA THR A 69 9.23 13.21 -13.99
C THR A 69 8.66 12.27 -15.06
N ILE A 70 8.80 10.96 -14.90
CA ILE A 70 8.28 9.95 -15.84
C ILE A 70 6.75 10.07 -15.97
N LEU A 71 6.04 10.23 -14.86
CA LEU A 71 4.59 10.41 -14.87
C LEU A 71 4.15 11.71 -15.55
N ALA A 72 4.94 12.78 -15.42
CA ALA A 72 4.68 14.03 -16.11
C ALA A 72 4.89 13.86 -17.64
N ASP A 73 5.95 13.16 -18.03
CA ASP A 73 6.23 12.86 -19.43
C ASP A 73 5.11 12.01 -20.08
N PHE A 74 4.58 11.01 -19.40
CA PHE A 74 3.44 10.22 -19.91
C PHE A 74 2.16 11.02 -20.19
N LYS A 75 2.00 12.19 -19.57
CA LYS A 75 0.84 13.06 -19.83
C LYS A 75 0.96 13.81 -21.15
N THR A 76 2.18 14.01 -21.64
CA THR A 76 2.46 14.92 -22.76
C THR A 76 3.14 14.26 -23.94
N GLN A 77 3.78 13.12 -23.76
CA GLN A 77 4.60 12.46 -24.78
C GLN A 77 4.09 11.04 -25.07
N PRO A 78 4.31 10.54 -26.31
CA PRO A 78 4.01 9.15 -26.64
C PRO A 78 4.79 8.18 -25.75
N ALA A 79 4.15 7.06 -25.39
CA ALA A 79 4.71 6.08 -24.47
C ALA A 79 6.08 5.55 -24.90
N ALA A 80 6.29 5.27 -26.18
CA ALA A 80 7.56 4.79 -26.70
C ALA A 80 8.73 5.77 -26.42
N GLN A 81 8.49 7.07 -26.51
CA GLN A 81 9.51 8.10 -26.22
C GLN A 81 9.80 8.16 -24.71
N VAL A 82 8.77 8.09 -23.88
CA VAL A 82 8.93 8.12 -22.42
C VAL A 82 9.68 6.87 -21.95
N VAL A 83 9.36 5.70 -22.45
CA VAL A 83 10.05 4.45 -22.13
C VAL A 83 11.53 4.55 -22.51
N ALA A 84 11.84 4.97 -23.74
CA ALA A 84 13.21 5.10 -24.21
C ALA A 84 14.04 6.11 -23.37
N LYS A 85 13.42 7.24 -23.00
CA LYS A 85 14.08 8.31 -22.24
C LYS A 85 14.24 7.98 -20.76
N SER A 86 13.32 7.24 -20.19
CA SER A 86 13.25 6.99 -18.74
C SER A 86 14.38 6.15 -18.18
N GLN A 87 15.04 5.35 -19.03
CA GLN A 87 16.02 4.34 -18.61
C GLN A 87 15.46 3.39 -17.52
N VAL A 88 14.17 3.08 -17.62
CA VAL A 88 13.47 2.12 -16.76
C VAL A 88 12.89 1.06 -17.66
N THR A 89 13.08 -0.19 -17.28
CA THR A 89 12.48 -1.33 -17.98
C THR A 89 11.00 -1.43 -17.61
N PHE A 90 10.12 -1.43 -18.60
CA PHE A 90 8.71 -1.71 -18.44
C PHE A 90 8.46 -3.13 -18.91
N GLU A 91 7.85 -3.93 -18.05
CA GLU A 91 7.42 -5.28 -18.37
C GLU A 91 5.95 -5.26 -18.79
N ASP A 92 5.63 -5.96 -19.88
CA ASP A 92 4.24 -6.14 -20.28
C ASP A 92 3.59 -7.18 -19.36
N ALA A 93 2.71 -6.70 -18.51
CA ALA A 93 1.98 -7.57 -17.59
C ALA A 93 0.80 -8.28 -18.26
N GLY A 94 0.40 -7.87 -19.47
CA GLY A 94 -0.77 -8.41 -20.17
C GLY A 94 -2.07 -7.70 -19.81
N THR A 95 -3.19 -8.32 -20.18
CA THR A 95 -4.54 -7.79 -19.94
C THR A 95 -5.16 -8.44 -18.71
N TYR A 96 -5.68 -7.62 -17.81
CA TYR A 96 -6.32 -8.07 -16.57
C TYR A 96 -7.69 -7.46 -16.40
N ALA A 97 -8.63 -8.25 -15.91
CA ALA A 97 -9.87 -7.75 -15.35
C ALA A 97 -9.71 -7.54 -13.81
N ARG A 98 -10.68 -6.85 -13.21
CA ARG A 98 -10.69 -6.68 -11.75
C ARG A 98 -10.72 -8.04 -11.04
N SER A 99 -9.97 -8.15 -9.96
CA SER A 99 -9.86 -9.37 -9.11
C SER A 99 -9.26 -10.59 -9.82
N GLN A 100 -8.44 -10.38 -10.85
CA GLN A 100 -7.78 -11.44 -11.61
C GLN A 100 -6.29 -11.61 -11.27
N GLY A 101 -5.92 -11.56 -9.99
CA GLY A 101 -4.61 -12.03 -9.55
C GLY A 101 -3.49 -10.99 -9.50
N LEU A 102 -3.74 -9.73 -9.80
CA LEU A 102 -2.77 -8.65 -9.54
C LEU A 102 -2.63 -8.40 -8.04
N LYS A 103 -1.43 -8.02 -7.60
CA LYS A 103 -1.23 -7.53 -6.23
C LYS A 103 -2.18 -6.35 -5.98
N ARG A 104 -2.91 -6.37 -4.87
CA ARG A 104 -3.99 -5.40 -4.56
C ARG A 104 -3.59 -3.92 -4.73
N ALA A 105 -2.35 -3.57 -4.42
CA ALA A 105 -1.86 -2.19 -4.60
C ALA A 105 -1.70 -1.82 -6.08
N ILE A 106 -1.21 -2.75 -6.91
CA ILE A 106 -1.06 -2.57 -8.37
C ILE A 106 -2.44 -2.53 -9.02
N GLU A 107 -3.33 -3.45 -8.66
CA GLU A 107 -4.71 -3.49 -9.17
C GLU A 107 -5.44 -2.16 -8.88
N ARG A 108 -5.41 -1.71 -7.63
CA ARG A 108 -6.02 -0.43 -7.26
C ARG A 108 -5.45 0.73 -8.06
N ALA A 109 -4.14 0.77 -8.25
CA ALA A 109 -3.49 1.80 -9.06
C ALA A 109 -3.93 1.73 -10.52
N ALA A 110 -3.88 0.55 -11.17
CA ALA A 110 -4.25 0.37 -12.56
C ALA A 110 -5.72 0.76 -12.84
N PHE A 111 -6.64 0.36 -11.95
CA PHE A 111 -8.07 0.62 -12.13
C PHE A 111 -8.54 1.99 -11.59
N SER A 112 -7.63 2.82 -11.05
CA SER A 112 -7.94 4.19 -10.62
C SER A 112 -7.59 5.24 -11.67
N ILE A 113 -6.78 4.90 -12.67
CA ILE A 113 -6.37 5.85 -13.71
C ILE A 113 -7.34 5.80 -14.91
N PRO A 114 -7.56 6.95 -15.58
CA PRO A 114 -8.41 7.01 -16.76
C PRO A 114 -7.77 6.25 -17.93
N ALA A 115 -8.60 5.87 -18.90
CA ALA A 115 -8.12 5.34 -20.16
C ALA A 115 -7.18 6.34 -20.85
N PRO A 116 -6.19 5.88 -21.64
CA PRO A 116 -5.37 6.75 -22.46
C PRO A 116 -6.21 7.61 -23.38
N SER A 117 -5.83 8.88 -23.55
CA SER A 117 -6.61 9.84 -24.33
C SER A 117 -6.48 9.64 -25.86
N LYS A 118 -5.39 9.03 -26.31
CA LYS A 118 -5.07 8.81 -27.72
C LYS A 118 -4.26 7.52 -27.88
N GLU A 119 -4.29 6.96 -29.07
CA GLU A 119 -3.44 5.85 -29.45
C GLU A 119 -1.95 6.20 -29.28
N GLY A 120 -1.16 5.26 -28.79
CA GLY A 120 0.27 5.45 -28.51
C GLY A 120 0.58 6.23 -27.22
N MET A 121 -0.41 6.78 -26.53
CA MET A 121 -0.25 7.35 -25.18
C MET A 121 -0.57 6.29 -24.13
N TRP A 122 0.09 6.39 -22.98
CA TRP A 122 -0.25 5.58 -21.82
C TRP A 122 -0.69 6.46 -20.66
N SER A 123 -1.66 5.99 -19.91
CA SER A 123 -2.00 6.59 -18.62
C SER A 123 -1.19 5.88 -17.55
N ALA A 124 -0.53 6.62 -16.68
CA ALA A 124 0.38 6.04 -15.70
C ALA A 124 0.17 6.64 -14.31
N THR A 125 0.41 5.81 -13.30
CA THR A 125 0.41 6.19 -11.88
C THR A 125 1.45 5.37 -11.11
N THR A 126 1.55 5.60 -9.80
CA THR A 126 2.43 4.84 -8.92
C THR A 126 1.63 3.89 -8.02
N ALA A 127 2.18 2.71 -7.79
CA ALA A 127 1.79 1.82 -6.71
C ALA A 127 2.93 1.73 -5.69
N LYS A 128 2.60 1.87 -4.41
CA LYS A 128 3.56 1.69 -3.32
C LYS A 128 3.42 0.27 -2.78
N LEU A 129 4.50 -0.47 -2.84
CA LEU A 129 4.67 -1.77 -2.20
C LEU A 129 5.57 -1.63 -0.96
N PRO A 130 5.66 -2.63 -0.08
CA PRO A 130 6.40 -2.49 1.19
C PRO A 130 7.84 -2.00 1.05
N ASN A 131 8.56 -2.46 0.03
CA ASN A 131 9.97 -2.15 -0.18
C ASN A 131 10.29 -1.55 -1.56
N GLU A 132 9.28 -1.25 -2.37
CA GLU A 132 9.47 -0.78 -3.74
C GLU A 132 8.39 0.20 -4.18
N LEU A 133 8.76 1.07 -5.11
CA LEU A 133 7.85 1.94 -5.84
C LEU A 133 7.72 1.41 -7.27
N VAL A 134 6.50 1.19 -7.71
CA VAL A 134 6.21 0.65 -9.04
C VAL A 134 5.44 1.68 -9.84
N ILE A 135 5.86 1.92 -11.09
CA ILE A 135 5.06 2.66 -12.05
C ILE A 135 4.11 1.68 -12.71
N VAL A 136 2.82 1.96 -12.62
CA VAL A 136 1.78 1.21 -13.29
C VAL A 136 1.30 2.05 -14.46
N ALA A 137 1.47 1.52 -15.67
CA ALA A 137 1.04 2.17 -16.91
C ALA A 137 -0.02 1.31 -17.60
N VAL A 138 -1.06 1.96 -18.11
CA VAL A 138 -2.16 1.33 -18.84
C VAL A 138 -2.13 1.84 -20.27
N SER A 139 -1.99 0.92 -21.21
CA SER A 139 -1.95 1.21 -22.65
C SER A 139 -3.32 1.22 -23.29
N ASN A 140 -4.24 0.41 -22.78
CA ASN A 140 -5.60 0.30 -23.30
C ASN A 140 -6.57 -0.09 -22.17
N VAL A 141 -7.82 0.33 -22.32
CA VAL A 141 -8.92 -0.05 -21.44
C VAL A 141 -10.06 -0.59 -22.28
N ASN A 142 -10.34 -1.87 -22.09
CA ASN A 142 -11.51 -2.48 -22.71
C ASN A 142 -12.69 -2.33 -21.74
N THR A 143 -13.71 -1.63 -22.18
CA THR A 143 -14.96 -1.52 -21.43
C THR A 143 -15.92 -2.58 -21.93
N SER A 144 -16.39 -3.46 -21.02
CA SER A 144 -17.50 -4.34 -21.33
C SER A 144 -18.76 -3.52 -21.60
N ILE A 145 -19.45 -3.85 -22.68
CA ILE A 145 -20.72 -3.19 -23.02
C ILE A 145 -21.82 -3.86 -22.19
N ALA A 146 -22.66 -3.06 -21.54
CA ALA A 146 -23.77 -3.56 -20.72
C ALA A 146 -24.74 -4.49 -21.50
N SER A 147 -24.80 -4.35 -22.82
CA SER A 147 -25.59 -5.22 -23.72
C SER A 147 -25.06 -6.66 -23.82
N GLU A 148 -23.85 -6.93 -23.34
CA GLU A 148 -23.25 -8.28 -23.32
C GLU A 148 -23.65 -9.08 -22.06
N LEU A 149 -24.27 -8.43 -21.09
CA LEU A 149 -24.74 -9.10 -19.88
C LEU A 149 -26.12 -9.72 -20.11
N PRO A 150 -26.35 -10.97 -19.65
CA PRO A 150 -27.67 -11.57 -19.65
C PRO A 150 -28.67 -10.69 -18.89
N PRO A 151 -29.96 -10.59 -19.34
CA PRO A 151 -30.94 -9.73 -18.70
C PRO A 151 -31.15 -9.94 -17.22
N GLU A 152 -31.00 -11.17 -16.75
CA GLU A 152 -31.09 -11.52 -15.32
C GLU A 152 -29.95 -10.91 -14.50
N GLN A 153 -28.72 -10.99 -15.00
CA GLN A 153 -27.55 -10.39 -14.34
C GLN A 153 -27.62 -8.85 -14.35
N MET A 154 -28.15 -8.27 -15.43
CA MET A 154 -28.39 -6.84 -15.51
C MET A 154 -29.44 -6.39 -14.47
N HIS A 155 -30.47 -7.20 -14.26
CA HIS A 155 -31.50 -6.89 -13.26
C HIS A 155 -30.96 -6.97 -11.84
N GLU A 156 -30.17 -8.01 -11.51
CA GLU A 156 -29.51 -8.13 -10.23
C GLU A 156 -28.52 -6.98 -9.95
N LEU A 157 -27.70 -6.65 -10.96
CA LEU A 157 -26.76 -5.54 -10.88
C LEU A 157 -27.47 -4.20 -10.64
N SER A 158 -28.60 -3.99 -11.33
CA SER A 158 -29.43 -2.80 -11.17
C SER A 158 -30.01 -2.70 -9.75
N LYS A 159 -30.51 -3.80 -9.17
CA LYS A 159 -30.98 -3.84 -7.79
C LYS A 159 -29.86 -3.50 -6.81
N LEU A 160 -28.69 -4.12 -6.98
CA LEU A 160 -27.53 -3.87 -6.13
C LEU A 160 -27.10 -2.39 -6.18
N TYR A 161 -27.06 -1.83 -7.37
CA TYR A 161 -26.75 -0.42 -7.59
C TYR A 161 -27.78 0.51 -6.93
N GLN A 162 -29.07 0.20 -7.03
CA GLN A 162 -30.13 0.97 -6.39
C GLN A 162 -30.00 0.93 -4.86
N GLN A 163 -29.71 -0.23 -4.28
CA GLN A 163 -29.48 -0.36 -2.83
C GLN A 163 -28.27 0.47 -2.37
N PHE A 164 -27.15 0.35 -3.10
CA PHE A 164 -25.96 1.14 -2.80
C PHE A 164 -26.20 2.65 -2.88
N ARG A 165 -26.87 3.09 -3.94
CA ARG A 165 -27.24 4.51 -4.11
C ARG A 165 -28.21 4.98 -3.03
N GLY A 166 -29.15 4.14 -2.65
CA GLY A 166 -30.08 4.46 -1.55
C GLY A 166 -29.36 4.68 -0.21
N GLN A 167 -28.40 3.82 0.13
CA GLN A 167 -27.58 3.98 1.32
C GLN A 167 -26.73 5.27 1.27
N GLN A 168 -26.10 5.53 0.13
CA GLN A 168 -25.28 6.72 -0.05
C GLN A 168 -26.10 8.02 0.10
N ILE A 169 -27.29 8.07 -0.49
CA ILE A 169 -28.19 9.21 -0.37
C ILE A 169 -28.62 9.40 1.10
N LEU A 170 -28.89 8.32 1.83
CA LEU A 170 -29.24 8.38 3.24
C LEU A 170 -28.09 8.90 4.11
N GLU A 171 -26.86 8.46 3.84
CA GLU A 171 -25.66 8.94 4.52
C GLU A 171 -25.42 10.42 4.25
N ASP A 172 -25.45 10.83 2.97
CA ASP A 172 -25.28 12.23 2.55
C ASP A 172 -26.35 13.13 3.18
N TYR A 173 -27.61 12.66 3.20
CA TYR A 173 -28.71 13.39 3.82
C TYR A 173 -28.54 13.51 5.35
N THR A 174 -28.07 12.44 5.97
CA THR A 174 -27.79 12.44 7.41
C THR A 174 -26.66 13.39 7.77
N GLU A 175 -25.60 13.44 6.97
CA GLU A 175 -24.50 14.39 7.13
C GLU A 175 -24.98 15.83 6.90
N TYR A 176 -25.80 16.05 5.89
CA TYR A 176 -26.41 17.35 5.65
C TYR A 176 -27.23 17.81 6.86
N LEU A 177 -28.09 16.95 7.42
CA LEU A 177 -28.89 17.27 8.60
C LEU A 177 -28.00 17.57 9.82
N LYS A 178 -26.94 16.78 10.06
CA LYS A 178 -25.96 17.02 11.12
C LYS A 178 -25.26 18.37 10.95
N SER A 179 -24.89 18.73 9.72
CA SER A 179 -24.26 20.03 9.45
C SER A 179 -25.14 21.24 9.72
N LYS A 180 -26.48 21.05 9.65
CA LYS A 180 -27.48 22.09 9.91
C LYS A 180 -28.00 22.09 11.36
N ALA A 181 -27.82 20.98 12.08
CA ALA A 181 -28.28 20.86 13.45
C ALA A 181 -27.47 21.78 14.38
N LYS A 182 -28.13 22.66 15.08
CA LYS A 182 -27.55 23.40 16.22
C LYS A 182 -27.66 22.49 17.45
N ILE A 183 -26.57 21.82 17.78
CA ILE A 183 -26.50 21.06 19.03
C ILE A 183 -26.31 22.08 20.15
N LYS A 184 -27.32 22.17 21.03
CA LYS A 184 -27.26 22.94 22.27
C LYS A 184 -26.65 22.10 23.36
#